data_1732fae098048656c367d8e9e6972472
#
_entry.id   1732fae098048656c367d8e9e6972472
#
_cell.length_a   1.000
_cell.length_b   1.000
_cell.length_c   1.000
_cell.angle_alpha   90.00
_cell.angle_beta   90.00
_cell.angle_gamma   90.00
#
_symmetry.space_group_name_H-M   'P 1'
#
loop_
_entity.id
_entity.type
_entity.pdbx_description
1 polymer ?
#
loop_
_entity_poly.entity_id
_entity_poly.type
_entity_poly.pdbx_seq_one_letter_code
_entity_poly.pdbx_strand_id
1 'polypeptide(L)'
;MAQPTNTFDTYDAVGIREDLQDVIYSISPTETPFMSAAAREQVKNTFHEWQTDSLAAAATNNKVIEGDDATLDASSATVRIGNYTQIMDKTVVITGTQEAVDKAGRASELAYQIAKKSKELKRD
;
A
#
# COMPACT_ATOMS: atom_id res chain seq x y z
N MET A 1 21.74 -33.55 -40.00
CA MET A 1 23.17 -33.88 -39.76
C MET A 1 23.17 -34.88 -38.62
N ALA A 2 23.88 -36.00 -38.79
CA ALA A 2 24.05 -36.97 -37.71
C ALA A 2 25.25 -36.53 -36.86
N GLN A 3 25.16 -36.67 -35.55
CA GLN A 3 26.24 -36.38 -34.63
C GLN A 3 27.40 -37.36 -34.88
N PRO A 4 28.66 -36.91 -34.87
CA PRO A 4 29.81 -37.82 -35.00
C PRO A 4 29.85 -38.85 -33.85
N THR A 5 30.31 -40.05 -34.15
CA THR A 5 30.46 -41.12 -33.14
C THR A 5 31.49 -40.70 -32.07
N ASN A 6 31.21 -40.95 -30.77
CA ASN A 6 32.04 -40.58 -29.63
C ASN A 6 32.16 -39.06 -29.36
N THR A 7 31.19 -38.27 -29.76
CA THR A 7 31.13 -36.85 -29.37
C THR A 7 30.67 -36.77 -27.93
N PHE A 8 31.46 -36.11 -27.09
CA PHE A 8 31.07 -35.72 -25.73
C PHE A 8 30.20 -34.47 -25.80
N ASP A 9 28.92 -34.56 -25.45
CA ASP A 9 27.97 -33.45 -25.53
C ASP A 9 27.53 -32.94 -24.15
N THR A 10 26.67 -31.95 -24.14
CA THR A 10 26.15 -31.33 -22.93
C THR A 10 25.32 -32.30 -22.06
N TYR A 11 24.75 -33.34 -22.64
CA TYR A 11 23.98 -34.34 -21.93
C TYR A 11 24.88 -35.35 -21.19
N ASP A 12 26.10 -35.51 -21.63
CA ASP A 12 27.11 -36.38 -21.00
C ASP A 12 27.89 -35.65 -19.88
N ALA A 13 27.82 -34.32 -19.87
CA ALA A 13 28.57 -33.50 -18.93
C ALA A 13 27.92 -33.46 -17.53
N VAL A 14 28.69 -33.82 -16.52
CA VAL A 14 28.31 -33.69 -15.13
C VAL A 14 28.82 -32.38 -14.57
N GLY A 15 27.96 -31.61 -13.86
CA GLY A 15 28.36 -30.36 -13.23
C GLY A 15 28.06 -29.10 -14.06
N ILE A 16 27.16 -29.21 -15.04
CA ILE A 16 26.60 -28.04 -15.69
C ILE A 16 25.84 -27.22 -14.64
N ARG A 17 26.19 -25.93 -14.53
CA ARG A 17 25.60 -25.02 -13.56
C ARG A 17 24.19 -24.65 -13.97
N GLU A 18 23.27 -24.63 -13.03
CA GLU A 18 21.91 -24.11 -13.24
C GLU A 18 21.96 -22.64 -13.67
N ASP A 19 21.17 -22.29 -14.68
CA ASP A 19 21.00 -20.92 -15.16
C ASP A 19 19.75 -20.32 -14.52
N LEU A 20 19.94 -19.63 -13.40
CA LEU A 20 18.89 -18.95 -12.67
C LEU A 20 19.04 -17.45 -12.86
N GLN A 21 18.02 -16.78 -13.35
CA GLN A 21 18.02 -15.36 -13.59
C GLN A 21 18.07 -14.55 -12.27
N ASP A 22 18.99 -13.56 -12.19
CA ASP A 22 19.18 -12.69 -11.03
C ASP A 22 18.14 -11.56 -10.92
N VAL A 23 16.90 -11.79 -11.37
CA VAL A 23 15.82 -10.81 -11.32
C VAL A 23 14.54 -11.45 -10.78
N ILE A 24 13.91 -10.77 -9.83
CA ILE A 24 12.61 -11.18 -9.29
C ILE A 24 11.53 -10.25 -9.85
N TYR A 25 10.62 -10.81 -10.63
CA TYR A 25 9.50 -10.06 -11.19
C TYR A 25 8.30 -10.08 -10.23
N SER A 26 7.77 -8.89 -9.91
CA SER A 26 6.53 -8.77 -9.14
C SER A 26 5.34 -8.82 -10.09
N ILE A 27 4.47 -9.81 -9.89
CA ILE A 27 3.22 -9.96 -10.64
C ILE A 27 2.01 -9.34 -9.93
N SER A 28 2.20 -8.91 -8.68
CA SER A 28 1.14 -8.29 -7.88
C SER A 28 1.15 -6.77 -8.04
N PRO A 29 -0.03 -6.10 -8.02
CA PRO A 29 -0.09 -4.65 -7.99
C PRO A 29 0.65 -4.11 -6.76
N THR A 30 1.54 -3.15 -6.97
CA THR A 30 2.34 -2.53 -5.88
C THR A 30 1.89 -1.12 -5.54
N GLU A 31 0.98 -0.55 -6.32
CA GLU A 31 0.45 0.79 -6.12
C GLU A 31 -0.51 0.84 -4.92
N THR A 32 -0.36 1.86 -4.11
CA THR A 32 -1.21 2.12 -2.94
C THR A 32 -1.78 3.55 -3.05
N PRO A 33 -2.73 3.78 -3.98
CA PRO A 33 -3.21 5.13 -4.30
C PRO A 33 -3.89 5.80 -3.10
N PHE A 34 -4.63 5.06 -2.30
CA PHE A 34 -5.29 5.58 -1.11
C PHE A 34 -4.29 6.12 -0.09
N MET A 35 -3.28 5.31 0.30
CA MET A 35 -2.25 5.74 1.25
C MET A 35 -1.37 6.89 0.73
N SER A 36 -1.23 7.00 -0.59
CA SER A 36 -0.46 8.07 -1.22
C SER A 36 -1.24 9.39 -1.29
N ALA A 37 -2.57 9.31 -1.43
CA ALA A 37 -3.45 10.48 -1.52
C ALA A 37 -3.93 10.97 -0.15
N ALA A 38 -4.01 10.08 0.86
CA ALA A 38 -4.48 10.42 2.20
C ALA A 38 -3.48 11.32 2.94
N ALA A 39 -3.97 12.39 3.54
CA ALA A 39 -3.20 13.20 4.48
C ALA A 39 -2.93 12.42 5.78
N ARG A 40 -1.92 12.85 6.52
CA ARG A 40 -1.52 12.24 7.80
C ARG A 40 -1.63 13.26 8.91
N GLU A 41 -2.26 12.86 10.01
CA GLU A 41 -2.37 13.65 11.21
C GLU A 41 -1.91 12.85 12.43
N GLN A 42 -1.34 13.54 13.42
CA GLN A 42 -0.96 12.91 14.68
C GLN A 42 -2.14 12.94 15.64
N VAL A 43 -2.55 11.77 16.10
CA VAL A 43 -3.59 11.62 17.12
C VAL A 43 -2.97 11.30 18.48
N LYS A 44 -3.61 11.80 19.57
CA LYS A 44 -3.10 11.65 20.94
C LYS A 44 -3.94 10.70 21.79
N ASN A 45 -5.02 10.15 21.23
CA ASN A 45 -5.94 9.27 21.93
C ASN A 45 -6.31 8.06 21.07
N THR A 46 -6.81 7.03 21.70
CA THR A 46 -7.33 5.82 21.05
C THR A 46 -8.60 6.07 20.25
N PHE A 47 -9.40 7.04 20.68
CA PHE A 47 -10.58 7.50 19.96
C PHE A 47 -10.32 8.92 19.45
N HIS A 48 -10.33 9.10 18.15
CA HIS A 48 -10.12 10.39 17.49
C HIS A 48 -11.43 10.90 16.91
N GLU A 49 -11.75 12.15 17.19
CA GLU A 49 -12.99 12.79 16.80
C GLU A 49 -12.73 14.08 16.03
N TRP A 50 -13.62 14.36 15.08
CA TRP A 50 -13.62 15.62 14.34
C TRP A 50 -15.04 16.09 14.09
N GLN A 51 -15.17 17.33 13.69
CA GLN A 51 -16.47 17.93 13.35
C GLN A 51 -16.59 18.05 11.85
N THR A 52 -17.79 17.78 11.36
CA THR A 52 -18.18 17.99 9.96
C THR A 52 -19.34 18.96 9.92
N ASP A 53 -19.40 19.72 8.85
CA ASP A 53 -20.51 20.63 8.55
C ASP A 53 -20.90 20.48 7.09
N SER A 54 -22.14 20.84 6.80
CA SER A 54 -22.67 20.79 5.44
C SER A 54 -23.42 22.07 5.12
N LEU A 55 -23.21 22.57 3.92
CA LEU A 55 -23.98 23.69 3.42
C LEU A 55 -25.41 23.27 3.13
N ALA A 56 -26.37 24.17 3.39
CA ALA A 56 -27.74 23.97 2.97
C ALA A 56 -27.84 23.79 1.45
N ALA A 57 -28.88 23.10 1.01
CA ALA A 57 -29.14 22.95 -0.41
C ALA A 57 -29.33 24.34 -1.08
N ALA A 58 -28.86 24.47 -2.30
CA ALA A 58 -29.01 25.72 -3.06
C ALA A 58 -30.50 26.08 -3.23
N ALA A 59 -30.87 27.25 -2.79
CA ALA A 59 -32.23 27.77 -3.01
C ALA A 59 -32.33 28.32 -4.43
N THR A 60 -33.27 27.76 -5.23
CA THR A 60 -33.51 28.21 -6.61
C THR A 60 -34.29 29.50 -6.69
N ASN A 61 -34.93 29.90 -5.61
CA ASN A 61 -35.80 31.10 -5.54
C ASN A 61 -35.46 31.92 -4.29
N ASN A 62 -34.29 32.53 -4.27
CA ASN A 62 -33.81 33.38 -3.15
C ASN A 62 -33.98 34.88 -3.50
N LYS A 63 -35.16 35.24 -4.01
CA LYS A 63 -35.51 36.65 -4.31
C LYS A 63 -36.37 37.21 -3.17
N VAL A 64 -36.07 38.44 -2.81
CA VAL A 64 -36.84 39.21 -1.82
C VAL A 64 -37.44 40.45 -2.50
N ILE A 65 -38.50 41.00 -1.89
CA ILE A 65 -39.12 42.23 -2.33
C ILE A 65 -38.31 43.42 -1.78
N GLU A 66 -38.13 44.45 -2.58
CA GLU A 66 -37.45 45.68 -2.13
C GLU A 66 -38.22 46.32 -0.96
N GLY A 67 -37.50 46.57 0.14
CA GLY A 67 -38.08 47.17 1.35
C GLY A 67 -38.78 46.17 2.29
N ASP A 68 -38.65 44.85 2.05
CA ASP A 68 -39.13 43.82 2.97
C ASP A 68 -38.22 43.65 4.19
N ASP A 69 -38.81 43.25 5.32
CA ASP A 69 -38.03 42.97 6.53
C ASP A 69 -37.23 41.67 6.38
N ALA A 70 -36.00 41.63 6.90
CA ALA A 70 -35.16 40.46 6.87
C ALA A 70 -35.77 39.30 7.72
N THR A 71 -35.91 38.14 7.11
CA THR A 71 -36.29 36.91 7.81
C THR A 71 -35.05 36.26 8.43
N LEU A 72 -35.17 35.74 9.65
CA LEU A 72 -34.09 35.05 10.34
C LEU A 72 -34.02 33.58 9.88
N ASP A 73 -32.89 33.20 9.30
CA ASP A 73 -32.64 31.81 8.94
C ASP A 73 -32.12 31.00 10.14
N ALA A 74 -32.57 29.76 10.24
CA ALA A 74 -32.07 28.85 11.27
C ALA A 74 -30.65 28.35 10.96
N SER A 75 -29.75 28.51 11.93
CA SER A 75 -28.39 27.95 11.84
C SER A 75 -28.40 26.49 12.32
N SER A 76 -27.76 25.60 11.57
CA SER A 76 -27.55 24.21 11.96
C SER A 76 -26.24 24.05 12.75
N ALA A 77 -26.23 23.13 13.71
CA ALA A 77 -25.01 22.77 14.45
C ALA A 77 -24.16 21.79 13.64
N THR A 78 -22.85 21.86 13.86
CA THR A 78 -21.89 20.88 13.33
C THR A 78 -22.14 19.48 13.88
N VAL A 79 -21.80 18.46 13.12
CA VAL A 79 -21.93 17.05 13.52
C VAL A 79 -20.56 16.53 13.96
N ARG A 80 -20.48 15.96 15.16
CA ARG A 80 -19.29 15.33 15.71
C ARG A 80 -19.28 13.86 15.31
N ILE A 81 -18.21 13.45 14.62
CA ILE A 81 -17.95 12.07 14.22
C ILE A 81 -16.57 11.66 14.68
N GLY A 82 -16.32 10.36 14.82
CA GLY A 82 -15.03 9.87 15.28
C GLY A 82 -14.79 8.43 14.89
N ASN A 83 -13.53 8.01 15.05
CA ASN A 83 -13.11 6.64 14.79
C ASN A 83 -12.03 6.21 15.79
N TYR A 84 -11.88 4.90 15.98
CA TYR A 84 -10.83 4.31 16.79
C TYR A 84 -9.55 4.16 15.99
N THR A 85 -8.42 4.40 16.66
CA THR A 85 -7.09 4.10 16.10
C THR A 85 -6.85 2.60 16.12
N GLN A 86 -6.17 2.10 15.09
CA GLN A 86 -5.83 0.70 14.93
C GLN A 86 -4.32 0.52 14.87
N ILE A 87 -3.82 -0.50 15.56
CA ILE A 87 -2.43 -0.94 15.46
C ILE A 87 -2.38 -2.08 14.43
N MET A 88 -1.52 -1.95 13.45
CA MET A 88 -1.29 -2.98 12.44
C MET A 88 0.18 -3.36 12.44
N ASP A 89 0.46 -4.66 12.37
CA ASP A 89 1.82 -5.18 12.27
C ASP A 89 1.93 -6.30 11.23
N LYS A 90 3.13 -6.48 10.71
CA LYS A 90 3.53 -7.65 9.91
C LYS A 90 4.95 -8.02 10.28
N THR A 91 5.10 -9.21 10.83
CA THR A 91 6.39 -9.73 11.27
C THR A 91 7.13 -10.48 10.17
N VAL A 92 8.46 -10.40 10.21
CA VAL A 92 9.38 -11.17 9.35
C VAL A 92 10.33 -11.93 10.24
N VAL A 93 10.44 -13.23 10.01
CA VAL A 93 11.42 -14.10 10.69
C VAL A 93 12.23 -14.82 9.63
N ILE A 94 13.55 -14.66 9.68
CA ILE A 94 14.49 -15.31 8.76
C ILE A 94 15.61 -15.92 9.59
N THR A 95 15.96 -17.16 9.27
CA THR A 95 17.06 -17.85 9.95
C THR A 95 18.40 -17.33 9.48
N GLY A 96 19.39 -17.35 10.37
CA GLY A 96 20.76 -16.92 10.00
C GLY A 96 21.35 -17.76 8.88
N THR A 97 21.04 -19.04 8.80
CA THR A 97 21.48 -19.92 7.70
C THR A 97 20.94 -19.45 6.35
N GLN A 98 19.65 -19.06 6.29
CA GLN A 98 19.04 -18.54 5.06
C GLN A 98 19.68 -17.21 4.63
N GLU A 99 20.08 -16.38 5.58
CA GLU A 99 20.75 -15.12 5.25
C GLU A 99 22.19 -15.33 4.76
N ALA A 100 22.87 -16.38 5.24
CA ALA A 100 24.25 -16.70 4.89
C ALA A 100 24.42 -17.39 3.53
N VAL A 101 23.37 -18.04 2.99
CA VAL A 101 23.42 -18.74 1.71
C VAL A 101 23.29 -17.75 0.55
N ASP A 102 24.07 -17.96 -0.52
CA ASP A 102 23.97 -17.19 -1.76
C ASP A 102 22.59 -17.34 -2.40
N LYS A 103 22.00 -16.24 -2.80
CA LYS A 103 20.64 -16.15 -3.34
C LYS A 103 20.65 -15.44 -4.69
N ALA A 104 19.93 -15.99 -5.66
CA ALA A 104 19.69 -15.31 -6.92
C ALA A 104 18.68 -14.17 -6.73
N GLY A 105 18.91 -13.05 -7.39
CA GLY A 105 18.00 -11.90 -7.46
C GLY A 105 17.95 -11.02 -6.22
N ARG A 106 18.66 -11.34 -5.13
CA ARG A 106 18.70 -10.53 -3.92
C ARG A 106 19.93 -10.77 -3.07
N ALA A 107 20.57 -9.72 -2.61
CA ALA A 107 21.74 -9.81 -1.72
C ALA A 107 21.37 -10.17 -0.28
N SER A 108 20.26 -9.62 0.25
CA SER A 108 19.74 -9.89 1.59
C SER A 108 18.29 -10.31 1.53
N GLU A 109 17.99 -11.45 2.12
CA GLU A 109 16.62 -11.97 2.25
C GLU A 109 15.80 -11.09 3.19
N LEU A 110 16.39 -10.67 4.31
CA LEU A 110 15.74 -9.83 5.30
C LEU A 110 15.27 -8.50 4.71
N ALA A 111 16.15 -7.81 3.99
CA ALA A 111 15.82 -6.54 3.36
C ALA A 111 14.69 -6.68 2.33
N TYR A 112 14.74 -7.73 1.51
CA TYR A 112 13.71 -8.04 0.54
C TYR A 112 12.35 -8.29 1.19
N GLN A 113 12.30 -9.10 2.23
CA GLN A 113 11.06 -9.45 2.94
C GLN A 113 10.48 -8.25 3.70
N ILE A 114 11.30 -7.40 4.31
CA ILE A 114 10.86 -6.15 4.95
C ILE A 114 10.22 -5.22 3.91
N ALA A 115 10.86 -5.04 2.76
CA ALA A 115 10.31 -4.21 1.69
C ALA A 115 8.96 -4.75 1.17
N LYS A 116 8.85 -6.07 1.02
CA LYS A 116 7.63 -6.76 0.62
C LYS A 116 6.52 -6.57 1.66
N LYS A 117 6.80 -6.86 2.94
CA LYS A 117 5.84 -6.72 4.04
C LYS A 117 5.39 -5.28 4.25
N SER A 118 6.28 -4.30 4.05
CA SER A 118 5.91 -2.88 4.10
C SER A 118 4.89 -2.50 3.02
N LYS A 119 5.01 -3.06 1.81
CA LYS A 119 4.03 -2.86 0.74
C LYS A 119 2.70 -3.55 1.05
N GLU A 120 2.74 -4.76 1.60
CA GLU A 120 1.55 -5.48 2.04
C GLU A 120 0.80 -4.70 3.12
N LEU A 121 1.51 -4.18 4.13
CA LEU A 121 0.93 -3.39 5.22
C LEU A 121 0.25 -2.10 4.74
N LYS A 122 0.77 -1.48 3.68
CA LYS A 122 0.15 -0.29 3.06
C LYS A 122 -1.11 -0.61 2.26
N ARG A 123 -1.32 -1.87 1.90
CA ARG A 123 -2.51 -2.33 1.16
C ARG A 123 -3.64 -2.76 2.07
N ASP A 124 -3.34 -3.17 3.31
CA ASP A 124 -4.31 -3.58 4.33
C ASP A 124 -5.06 -2.37 4.90
#